data_a27a114c96681be2fb5418848344d7c2
#
_entry.id   a27a114c96681be2fb5418848344d7c2
#
_cell.length_a   1.000
_cell.length_b   1.000
_cell.length_c   1.000
_cell.angle_alpha   90.00
_cell.angle_beta   90.00
_cell.angle_gamma   90.00
#
_symmetry.space_group_name_H-M   'P 1'
#
loop_
_entity.id
_entity.type
_entity.pdbx_description
1 polymer ?
#
loop_
_entity_poly.entity_id
_entity_poly.type
_entity_poly.pdbx_seq_one_letter_code
_entity_poly.pdbx_strand_id
1 'polypeptide(L)'
;MAWLIRKWKGLLKFVSIHPIKGISAFFIAGILFWGGFHWSLELTNSERFCISCHEMREYVYKEYKTTKHFINRTGVRASCPDCHVPREWFHMVVRKITATNEL
;
A
#
# COMPACT_ATOMS: atom_id res chain seq x y z
N MET A 1 5.20 -27.97 -12.95
CA MET A 1 6.59 -27.58 -12.60
C MET A 1 7.49 -27.46 -13.84
N ALA A 2 7.51 -28.40 -14.76
CA ALA A 2 8.32 -28.34 -16.01
C ALA A 2 8.06 -27.11 -16.90
N TRP A 3 6.84 -26.60 -16.98
CA TRP A 3 6.47 -25.41 -17.74
C TRP A 3 7.15 -24.14 -17.18
N LEU A 4 7.17 -23.97 -15.85
CA LEU A 4 7.84 -22.84 -15.19
C LEU A 4 9.35 -22.86 -15.46
N ILE A 5 9.98 -24.02 -15.36
CA ILE A 5 11.41 -24.19 -15.62
C ILE A 5 11.75 -23.82 -17.07
N ARG A 6 10.90 -24.21 -18.02
CA ARG A 6 11.09 -23.86 -19.44
C ARG A 6 10.98 -22.37 -19.69
N LYS A 7 9.99 -21.69 -19.07
CA LYS A 7 9.84 -20.23 -19.15
C LYS A 7 11.03 -19.50 -18.53
N TRP A 8 11.51 -19.98 -17.38
CA TRP A 8 12.69 -19.42 -16.73
C TRP A 8 13.95 -19.53 -17.56
N LYS A 9 14.20 -20.70 -18.15
CA LYS A 9 15.34 -20.89 -19.07
C LYS A 9 15.25 -19.99 -20.30
N GLY A 10 14.04 -19.78 -20.84
CA GLY A 10 13.80 -18.85 -21.96
C GLY A 10 14.15 -17.41 -21.59
N LEU A 11 13.75 -16.97 -20.39
CA LEU A 11 14.04 -15.64 -19.87
C LEU A 11 15.55 -15.44 -19.68
N LEU A 12 16.23 -16.38 -19.05
CA LEU A 12 17.69 -16.33 -18.87
C LEU A 12 18.42 -16.27 -20.21
N LYS A 13 18.01 -17.05 -21.21
CA LYS A 13 18.57 -17.03 -22.54
C LYS A 13 18.35 -15.66 -23.23
N PHE A 14 17.17 -15.06 -23.08
CA PHE A 14 16.88 -13.73 -23.64
C PHE A 14 17.82 -12.66 -23.01
N VAL A 15 17.97 -12.69 -21.69
CA VAL A 15 18.85 -11.75 -20.99
C VAL A 15 20.31 -11.93 -21.39
N SER A 16 20.77 -13.16 -21.59
CA SER A 16 22.16 -13.42 -22.01
C SER A 16 22.45 -12.96 -23.45
N ILE A 17 21.46 -13.02 -24.35
CA ILE A 17 21.63 -12.56 -25.74
C ILE A 17 21.51 -11.04 -25.86
N HIS A 18 20.65 -10.42 -25.04
CA HIS A 18 20.39 -8.99 -25.05
C HIS A 18 20.56 -8.38 -23.64
N PRO A 19 21.76 -8.30 -23.10
CA PRO A 19 21.99 -7.93 -21.71
C PRO A 19 21.44 -6.53 -21.37
N ILE A 20 21.64 -5.56 -22.23
CA ILE A 20 21.15 -4.18 -22.00
C ILE A 20 19.62 -4.15 -21.95
N LYS A 21 18.94 -4.81 -22.89
CA LYS A 21 17.47 -4.87 -22.91
C LYS A 21 16.93 -5.63 -21.69
N GLY A 22 17.58 -6.71 -21.30
CA GLY A 22 17.22 -7.49 -20.12
C GLY A 22 17.34 -6.68 -18.83
N ILE A 23 18.48 -6.04 -18.63
CA ILE A 23 18.73 -5.18 -17.45
C ILE A 23 17.74 -4.02 -17.41
N SER A 24 17.53 -3.33 -18.54
CA SER A 24 16.56 -2.23 -18.61
C SER A 24 15.14 -2.69 -18.30
N ALA A 25 14.72 -3.84 -18.79
CA ALA A 25 13.39 -4.39 -18.51
C ALA A 25 13.21 -4.70 -17.01
N PHE A 26 14.20 -5.33 -16.37
CA PHE A 26 14.16 -5.59 -14.93
C PHE A 26 14.19 -4.31 -14.11
N PHE A 27 14.96 -3.31 -14.51
CA PHE A 27 15.03 -2.03 -13.85
C PHE A 27 13.68 -1.30 -13.90
N ILE A 28 13.06 -1.22 -15.09
CA ILE A 28 11.74 -0.61 -15.27
C ILE A 28 10.68 -1.39 -14.48
N ALA A 29 10.70 -2.72 -14.53
CA ALA A 29 9.79 -3.55 -13.76
C ALA A 29 9.92 -3.31 -12.25
N GLY A 30 11.15 -3.14 -11.76
CA GLY A 30 11.41 -2.80 -10.36
C GLY A 30 10.85 -1.43 -9.96
N ILE A 31 11.00 -0.41 -10.80
CA ILE A 31 10.43 0.92 -10.58
C ILE A 31 8.90 0.86 -10.54
N LEU A 32 8.30 0.19 -11.52
CA LEU A 32 6.84 0.05 -11.58
C LEU A 32 6.29 -0.75 -10.40
N PHE A 33 6.96 -1.81 -10.01
CA PHE A 33 6.59 -2.60 -8.83
C PHE A 33 6.69 -1.78 -7.55
N TRP A 34 7.82 -1.12 -7.32
CA TRP A 34 8.04 -0.30 -6.14
C TRP A 34 7.07 0.90 -6.07
N GLY A 35 6.93 1.61 -7.18
CA GLY A 35 6.00 2.74 -7.29
C GLY A 35 4.54 2.32 -7.07
N GLY A 36 4.10 1.24 -7.70
CA GLY A 36 2.76 0.68 -7.53
C GLY A 36 2.51 0.20 -6.10
N PHE A 37 3.49 -0.46 -5.49
CA PHE A 37 3.40 -0.89 -4.10
C PHE A 37 3.29 0.30 -3.14
N HIS A 38 4.18 1.29 -3.29
CA HIS A 38 4.16 2.51 -2.47
C HIS A 38 2.83 3.27 -2.64
N TRP A 39 2.39 3.45 -3.88
CA TRP A 39 1.11 4.10 -4.17
C TRP A 39 -0.09 3.37 -3.54
N SER A 40 -0.10 2.03 -3.56
CA SER A 40 -1.16 1.25 -2.93
C SER A 40 -1.19 1.41 -1.41
N LEU A 41 -0.02 1.53 -0.77
CA LEU A 41 0.08 1.83 0.66
C LEU A 41 -0.49 3.22 1.00
N GLU A 42 -0.16 4.24 0.21
CA GLU A 42 -0.69 5.60 0.37
C GLU A 42 -2.20 5.66 0.16
N LEU A 43 -2.71 5.02 -0.90
CA LEU A 43 -4.14 4.97 -1.19
C LEU A 43 -4.93 4.36 -0.02
N THR A 44 -4.42 3.27 0.55
CA THR A 44 -5.04 2.60 1.70
C THR A 44 -4.82 3.30 3.04
N ASN A 45 -3.99 4.35 3.08
CA ASN A 45 -3.83 5.25 4.23
C ASN A 45 -4.75 6.47 4.17
N SER A 46 -5.63 6.57 3.17
CA SER A 46 -6.56 7.68 3.08
C SER A 46 -7.77 7.49 4.00
N GLU A 47 -8.26 8.57 4.60
CA GLU A 47 -9.52 8.54 5.37
C GLU A 47 -10.67 8.01 4.52
N ARG A 48 -10.69 8.35 3.23
CA ARG A 48 -11.71 7.87 2.29
C ARG A 48 -11.73 6.36 2.19
N PHE A 49 -10.57 5.72 2.22
CA PHE A 49 -10.46 4.26 2.24
C PHE A 49 -11.01 3.68 3.54
N CYS A 50 -10.66 4.26 4.68
CA CYS A 50 -11.13 3.79 5.99
C CYS A 50 -12.67 3.86 6.12
N ILE A 51 -13.28 4.95 5.65
CA ILE A 51 -14.73 5.15 5.69
C ILE A 51 -15.48 4.50 4.51
N SER A 52 -14.80 3.76 3.65
CA SER A 52 -15.48 2.99 2.59
C SER A 52 -16.30 1.83 3.13
N CYS A 53 -15.89 1.28 4.28
CA CYS A 53 -16.67 0.28 5.01
C CYS A 53 -17.87 0.93 5.70
N HIS A 54 -19.05 0.30 5.59
CA HIS A 54 -20.27 0.86 6.16
C HIS A 54 -20.22 1.02 7.68
N GLU A 55 -19.66 0.06 8.42
CA GLU A 55 -19.48 0.12 9.87
C GLU A 55 -18.66 1.36 10.28
N MET A 56 -17.54 1.59 9.62
CA MET A 56 -16.70 2.74 9.91
C MET A 56 -17.40 4.05 9.60
N ARG A 57 -18.17 4.12 8.53
CA ARG A 57 -18.88 5.32 8.11
C ARG A 57 -20.09 5.63 9.00
N GLU A 58 -20.88 4.59 9.36
CA GLU A 58 -22.15 4.78 10.05
C GLU A 58 -22.00 5.00 11.56
N TYR A 59 -20.97 4.44 12.17
CA TYR A 59 -20.75 4.54 13.60
C TYR A 59 -19.49 5.37 13.92
N VAL A 60 -18.32 4.83 13.69
CA VAL A 60 -17.06 5.42 14.13
C VAL A 60 -16.82 6.82 13.55
N TYR A 61 -17.07 7.00 12.25
CA TYR A 61 -16.85 8.31 11.61
C TYR A 61 -17.83 9.37 12.07
N LYS A 62 -19.07 9.00 12.39
CA LYS A 62 -20.06 9.93 12.96
C LYS A 62 -19.63 10.44 14.32
N GLU A 63 -19.18 9.53 15.20
CA GLU A 63 -18.63 9.90 16.52
C GLU A 63 -17.36 10.75 16.36
N TYR A 64 -16.43 10.33 15.51
CA TYR A 64 -15.20 11.07 15.25
C TYR A 64 -15.45 12.52 14.85
N LYS A 65 -16.45 12.80 14.01
CA LYS A 65 -16.80 14.16 13.56
C LYS A 65 -17.21 15.11 14.70
N THR A 66 -17.62 14.60 15.83
CA THR A 66 -18.00 15.40 17.00
C THR A 66 -16.81 15.68 17.93
N THR A 67 -15.66 15.08 17.68
CA THR A 67 -14.47 15.20 18.54
C THR A 67 -13.62 16.44 18.24
N LYS A 68 -12.80 16.83 19.21
CA LYS A 68 -11.80 17.90 19.05
C LYS A 68 -10.69 17.53 18.04
N HIS A 69 -10.53 16.26 17.72
CA HIS A 69 -9.59 15.78 16.72
C HIS A 69 -10.05 16.08 15.29
N PHE A 70 -11.36 16.18 15.09
CA PHE A 70 -11.95 16.54 13.80
C PHE A 70 -12.08 18.05 13.64
N ILE A 71 -12.57 18.74 14.67
CA ILE A 71 -12.76 20.20 14.67
C ILE A 71 -12.04 20.78 15.87
N ASN A 72 -10.99 21.55 15.63
CA ASN A 72 -10.26 22.25 16.68
C ASN A 72 -10.04 23.74 16.33
N ARG A 73 -9.58 24.51 17.32
CA ARG A 73 -9.36 25.96 17.19
C ARG A 73 -8.24 26.34 16.24
N THR A 74 -7.32 25.41 15.96
CA THR A 74 -6.14 25.65 15.09
C THR A 74 -6.37 25.32 13.64
N GLY A 75 -7.51 24.67 13.31
CA GLY A 75 -7.80 24.17 11.97
C GLY A 75 -7.01 22.91 11.57
N VAL A 76 -6.17 22.39 12.45
CA VAL A 76 -5.43 21.14 12.21
C VAL A 76 -6.32 19.96 12.56
N ARG A 77 -6.54 19.09 11.59
CA ARG A 77 -7.37 17.89 11.74
C ARG A 77 -6.49 16.64 11.72
N ALA A 78 -6.69 15.74 12.66
CA ALA A 78 -6.10 14.42 12.62
C ALA A 78 -6.98 13.48 11.79
N SER A 79 -6.43 12.76 10.83
CA SER A 79 -7.14 11.74 10.05
C SER A 79 -7.02 10.36 10.73
N CYS A 80 -7.83 9.39 10.29
CA CYS A 80 -7.80 8.05 10.88
C CYS A 80 -6.40 7.42 10.91
N PRO A 81 -5.61 7.46 9.81
CA PRO A 81 -4.27 6.89 9.81
C PRO A 81 -3.28 7.59 10.74
N ASP A 82 -3.49 8.85 11.09
CA ASP A 82 -2.57 9.57 11.99
C ASP A 82 -2.46 8.93 13.39
N CYS A 83 -3.51 8.24 13.83
CA CYS A 83 -3.55 7.54 15.11
C CYS A 83 -3.43 6.02 14.95
N HIS A 84 -4.01 5.44 13.89
CA HIS A 84 -4.14 3.99 13.73
C HIS A 84 -3.05 3.35 12.87
N VAL A 85 -2.29 4.14 12.11
CA VAL A 85 -1.25 3.64 11.22
C VAL A 85 0.10 4.24 11.59
N PRO A 86 1.10 3.44 11.98
CA PRO A 86 2.45 3.94 12.25
C PRO A 86 3.04 4.65 11.04
N ARG A 87 3.77 5.74 11.27
CA ARG A 87 4.44 6.51 10.20
C ARG A 87 5.67 5.79 9.65
N GLU A 88 6.30 4.94 10.45
CA GLU A 88 7.46 4.15 10.02
C GLU A 88 7.03 3.08 9.03
N TRP A 89 7.70 3.05 7.88
CA TRP A 89 7.35 2.17 6.77
C TRP A 89 7.21 0.69 7.15
N PHE A 90 8.17 0.16 7.90
CA PHE A 90 8.14 -1.25 8.32
C PHE A 90 6.93 -1.56 9.20
N HIS A 91 6.70 -0.74 10.22
CA HIS A 91 5.58 -0.91 11.15
C HIS A 91 4.22 -0.70 10.45
N MET A 92 4.16 0.20 9.47
CA MET A 92 2.98 0.39 8.63
C MET A 92 2.62 -0.88 7.86
N VAL A 93 3.59 -1.52 7.21
CA VAL A 93 3.39 -2.77 6.47
C VAL A 93 2.94 -3.88 7.41
N VAL A 94 3.63 -4.06 8.54
CA VAL A 94 3.26 -5.05 9.56
C VAL A 94 1.83 -4.81 10.06
N ARG A 95 1.46 -3.56 10.40
CA ARG A 95 0.11 -3.24 10.88
C ARG A 95 -0.97 -3.55 9.84
N LYS A 96 -0.70 -3.30 8.55
CA LYS A 96 -1.64 -3.63 7.47
C LYS A 96 -1.83 -5.14 7.30
N ILE A 97 -0.75 -5.92 7.37
CA ILE A 97 -0.83 -7.38 7.32
C ILE A 97 -1.64 -7.92 8.51
N THR A 98 -1.37 -7.41 9.71
CA THR A 98 -2.12 -7.82 10.92
C THR A 98 -3.60 -7.47 10.78
N ALA A 99 -3.92 -6.25 10.37
CA ALA A 99 -5.31 -5.82 10.17
C ALA A 99 -6.06 -6.66 9.13
N THR A 100 -5.38 -7.11 8.07
CA THR A 100 -5.99 -7.99 7.07
C THR A 100 -6.33 -9.38 7.64
N ASN A 101 -5.60 -9.81 8.66
CA ASN A 101 -5.85 -11.10 9.32
C ASN A 101 -6.92 -11.02 10.42
N GLU A 102 -7.29 -9.81 10.85
CA GLU A 102 -8.34 -9.53 11.85
C GLU A 102 -9.74 -9.34 11.23
N LEU A 103 -9.81 -9.24 9.89
CA LEU A 103 -11.07 -9.11 9.12
C LEU A 103 -11.68 -10.47 8.82
#